data_2d0032b872a912a25fee3a080c540c53
#
_entry.id   2d0032b872a912a25fee3a080c540c53
#
_cell.length_a   1.000
_cell.length_b   1.000
_cell.length_c   1.000
_cell.angle_alpha   90.00
_cell.angle_beta   90.00
_cell.angle_gamma   90.00
#
_symmetry.space_group_name_H-M   'P 1'
#
loop_
_entity.id
_entity.type
_entity.pdbx_description
1 polymer ?
#
loop_
_entity_poly.entity_id
_entity_poly.type
_entity_poly.pdbx_seq_one_letter_code
_entity_poly.pdbx_strand_id
1 'polypeptide(L)'
;MSKKYNIFICVLFCIFIGGFFAVNLALPAQAFSPMENRALAQMPKPTVESVFSAEFMADFETYVTDQFAGRDAWIALKSTTEKGLGKQENNGVYLCEKDTLISHFKKPDQERVTKNYGYVDKFVQQAGIPVYFSMIPGKVSAWADRLPDGAPNDDEYAYILRGEQTAAKWIDTYAPLMAHRTEDIYYRTDHHWTTLGAYYGYAAIAEGMGLKPVPLKDYTATVQSKEFFGSTFSSSGVRWVKPDTIETYVPAKNATVVNYFDTKPTDGVLYDLTKLAEKDKYSMFLGGNKPLTVIKSTVAPANAPKLLIIRDSYSDSMAPFLTAHFSEIHLLDPRYYKISLPTYIQENKIDEALVLYSVANFVTDSNLFVLGMK
;
A
#
# COMPACT_ATOMS: atom_id res chain seq x y z
N MET A 1 25.55 16.28 47.20
CA MET A 1 24.08 16.15 47.32
C MET A 1 23.71 15.63 48.69
N SER A 2 22.62 16.10 49.32
CA SER A 2 22.26 15.64 50.66
C SER A 2 21.70 14.22 50.65
N LYS A 3 21.89 13.43 51.72
CA LYS A 3 21.33 12.09 51.84
C LYS A 3 19.81 12.06 51.63
N LYS A 4 19.09 13.10 52.06
CA LYS A 4 17.66 13.28 51.85
C LYS A 4 17.29 13.41 50.37
N TYR A 5 18.07 14.14 49.56
CA TYR A 5 17.88 14.29 48.13
C TYR A 5 18.04 12.94 47.38
N ASN A 6 19.09 12.18 47.72
CA ASN A 6 19.32 10.86 47.11
C ASN A 6 18.17 9.90 47.43
N ILE A 7 17.69 9.89 48.70
CA ILE A 7 16.52 9.08 49.09
C ILE A 7 15.27 9.50 48.28
N PHE A 8 15.03 10.82 48.17
CA PHE A 8 13.90 11.33 47.42
C PHE A 8 13.93 10.85 45.96
N ILE A 9 15.07 10.94 45.27
CA ILE A 9 15.21 10.47 43.89
C ILE A 9 14.98 8.96 43.77
N CYS A 10 15.58 8.16 44.69
CA CYS A 10 15.36 6.72 44.68
C CYS A 10 13.89 6.35 44.87
N VAL A 11 13.20 6.99 45.83
CA VAL A 11 11.79 6.74 46.08
C VAL A 11 10.93 7.15 44.86
N LEU A 12 11.21 8.31 44.28
CA LEU A 12 10.52 8.76 43.07
C LEU A 12 10.69 7.77 41.90
N PHE A 13 11.93 7.29 41.70
CA PHE A 13 12.23 6.29 40.68
C PHE A 13 11.50 4.95 40.95
N CYS A 14 11.52 4.45 42.20
CA CYS A 14 10.80 3.23 42.55
C CYS A 14 9.28 3.36 42.39
N ILE A 15 8.69 4.51 42.74
CA ILE A 15 7.27 4.80 42.53
C ILE A 15 6.97 4.80 41.02
N PHE A 16 7.80 5.45 40.21
CA PHE A 16 7.60 5.51 38.77
C PHE A 16 7.67 4.11 38.15
N ILE A 17 8.74 3.35 38.38
CA ILE A 17 8.89 2.00 37.80
C ILE A 17 7.84 1.03 38.34
N GLY A 18 7.64 1.02 39.67
CA GLY A 18 6.64 0.14 40.30
C GLY A 18 5.21 0.48 39.90
N GLY A 19 4.92 1.77 39.74
CA GLY A 19 3.59 2.25 39.26
C GLY A 19 3.33 1.78 37.83
N PHE A 20 4.26 1.99 36.90
CA PHE A 20 4.14 1.49 35.53
C PHE A 20 4.04 -0.03 35.47
N PHE A 21 4.83 -0.75 36.27
CA PHE A 21 4.74 -2.20 36.35
C PHE A 21 3.36 -2.67 36.81
N ALA A 22 2.82 -2.05 37.87
CA ALA A 22 1.49 -2.39 38.38
C ALA A 22 0.38 -2.09 37.36
N VAL A 23 0.46 -0.95 36.68
CA VAL A 23 -0.50 -0.58 35.63
C VAL A 23 -0.45 -1.57 34.47
N ASN A 24 0.75 -1.93 34.00
CA ASN A 24 0.91 -2.91 32.91
C ASN A 24 0.35 -4.30 33.28
N LEU A 25 0.46 -4.71 34.55
CA LEU A 25 -0.14 -5.97 35.01
C LEU A 25 -1.67 -5.91 35.10
N ALA A 26 -2.24 -4.72 35.38
CA ALA A 26 -3.67 -4.55 35.58
C ALA A 26 -4.44 -4.34 34.27
N LEU A 27 -3.78 -3.82 33.21
CA LEU A 27 -4.44 -3.56 31.92
C LEU A 27 -4.59 -4.86 31.11
N PRO A 28 -5.76 -5.05 30.47
CA PRO A 28 -5.94 -6.18 29.57
C PRO A 28 -5.07 -6.03 28.32
N ALA A 29 -4.54 -7.14 27.81
CA ALA A 29 -3.79 -7.15 26.57
C ALA A 29 -4.70 -6.77 25.38
N GLN A 30 -4.18 -5.90 24.52
CA GLN A 30 -4.84 -5.48 23.29
C GLN A 30 -4.42 -6.37 22.12
N ALA A 31 -5.36 -6.82 21.32
CA ALA A 31 -5.07 -7.66 20.15
C ALA A 31 -4.58 -6.85 18.94
N PHE A 32 -4.97 -5.58 18.85
CA PHE A 32 -4.73 -4.74 17.67
C PHE A 32 -4.44 -3.28 18.06
N SER A 33 -3.52 -2.64 17.35
CA SER A 33 -3.27 -1.19 17.45
C SER A 33 -3.98 -0.47 16.31
N PRO A 34 -5.05 0.31 16.58
CA PRO A 34 -5.68 1.13 15.57
C PRO A 34 -4.76 2.23 15.02
N MET A 35 -3.82 2.72 15.84
CA MET A 35 -2.88 3.78 15.43
C MET A 35 -1.82 3.26 14.45
N GLU A 36 -1.30 2.04 14.67
CA GLU A 36 -0.29 1.44 13.81
C GLU A 36 -0.88 0.53 12.71
N ASN A 37 -2.18 0.26 12.77
CA ASN A 37 -2.90 -0.63 11.86
C ASN A 37 -2.25 -2.02 11.77
N ARG A 38 -1.93 -2.62 12.94
CA ARG A 38 -1.33 -3.95 13.02
C ARG A 38 -1.79 -4.73 14.26
N ALA A 39 -1.70 -6.03 14.16
CA ALA A 39 -1.84 -6.90 15.33
C ALA A 39 -0.68 -6.62 16.32
N LEU A 40 -1.00 -6.65 17.61
CA LEU A 40 -0.04 -6.54 18.70
C LEU A 40 0.37 -7.94 19.19
N ALA A 41 1.62 -8.08 19.58
CA ALA A 41 2.14 -9.32 20.13
C ALA A 41 1.33 -9.71 21.37
N GLN A 42 1.00 -11.00 21.48
CA GLN A 42 0.32 -11.58 22.61
C GLN A 42 1.32 -12.33 23.47
N MET A 43 0.96 -12.58 24.75
CA MET A 43 1.82 -13.29 25.70
C MET A 43 2.31 -14.62 25.11
N PRO A 44 3.62 -14.80 24.90
CA PRO A 44 4.14 -16.04 24.34
C PRO A 44 4.01 -17.19 25.35
N LYS A 45 3.84 -18.41 24.82
CA LYS A 45 3.83 -19.62 25.65
C LYS A 45 5.24 -20.18 25.74
N PRO A 46 5.83 -20.34 26.95
CA PRO A 46 7.14 -20.91 27.08
C PRO A 46 7.13 -22.40 26.70
N THR A 47 8.06 -22.81 25.86
CA THR A 47 8.41 -24.21 25.60
C THR A 47 9.87 -24.41 25.96
N VAL A 48 10.26 -25.66 26.21
CA VAL A 48 11.68 -25.98 26.51
C VAL A 48 12.59 -25.46 25.40
N GLU A 49 12.21 -25.69 24.14
CA GLU A 49 12.96 -25.26 22.96
C GLU A 49 13.06 -23.73 22.87
N SER A 50 11.93 -23.00 22.96
CA SER A 50 11.91 -21.53 22.84
C SER A 50 12.66 -20.81 23.97
N VAL A 51 12.72 -21.42 25.17
CA VAL A 51 13.49 -20.87 26.29
C VAL A 51 15.00 -21.07 26.06
N PHE A 52 15.43 -22.25 25.61
CA PHE A 52 16.84 -22.52 25.34
C PHE A 52 17.37 -21.84 24.07
N SER A 53 16.54 -21.62 23.05
CA SER A 53 16.89 -20.86 21.85
C SER A 53 16.84 -19.34 22.05
N ALA A 54 16.45 -18.84 23.21
CA ALA A 54 16.19 -17.44 23.52
C ALA A 54 15.00 -16.81 22.74
N GLU A 55 14.27 -17.58 21.94
CA GLU A 55 13.10 -17.12 21.17
C GLU A 55 11.99 -16.61 22.11
N PHE A 56 11.70 -17.36 23.20
CA PHE A 56 10.73 -16.91 24.20
C PHE A 56 11.05 -15.52 24.77
N MET A 57 12.33 -15.22 25.04
CA MET A 57 12.71 -13.91 25.58
C MET A 57 12.52 -12.80 24.56
N ALA A 58 12.82 -13.04 23.29
CA ALA A 58 12.60 -12.08 22.19
C ALA A 58 11.12 -11.80 21.98
N ASP A 59 10.30 -12.84 21.99
CA ASP A 59 8.84 -12.72 21.86
C ASP A 59 8.22 -12.02 23.09
N PHE A 60 8.72 -12.32 24.28
CA PHE A 60 8.27 -11.67 25.51
C PHE A 60 8.66 -10.18 25.54
N GLU A 61 9.84 -9.81 25.08
CA GLU A 61 10.24 -8.40 24.93
C GLU A 61 9.32 -7.67 23.96
N THR A 62 9.00 -8.30 22.82
CA THR A 62 8.06 -7.76 21.84
C THR A 62 6.67 -7.58 22.46
N TYR A 63 6.17 -8.58 23.20
CA TYR A 63 4.90 -8.50 23.92
C TYR A 63 4.90 -7.33 24.92
N VAL A 64 5.88 -7.22 25.79
CA VAL A 64 5.97 -6.14 26.80
C VAL A 64 6.01 -4.77 26.12
N THR A 65 6.74 -4.64 25.02
CA THR A 65 6.81 -3.40 24.24
C THR A 65 5.47 -3.05 23.59
N ASP A 66 4.77 -4.03 23.03
CA ASP A 66 3.49 -3.82 22.36
C ASP A 66 2.35 -3.53 23.33
N GLN A 67 2.40 -4.11 24.53
CA GLN A 67 1.35 -3.95 25.55
C GLN A 67 1.65 -2.84 26.57
N PHE A 68 2.73 -2.07 26.36
CA PHE A 68 3.14 -1.05 27.32
C PHE A 68 2.06 0.02 27.53
N ALA A 69 1.74 0.31 28.80
CA ALA A 69 0.71 1.27 29.16
C ALA A 69 0.93 2.65 28.57
N GLY A 70 -0.08 3.15 27.83
CA GLY A 70 0.01 4.44 27.13
C GLY A 70 0.98 4.46 25.95
N ARG A 71 1.30 3.32 25.34
CA ARG A 71 2.26 3.15 24.26
C ARG A 71 2.13 4.21 23.15
N ASP A 72 0.92 4.46 22.66
CA ASP A 72 0.70 5.45 21.60
C ASP A 72 1.09 6.88 22.02
N ALA A 73 0.86 7.22 23.31
CA ALA A 73 1.29 8.53 23.85
C ALA A 73 2.82 8.62 23.95
N TRP A 74 3.50 7.54 24.32
CA TRP A 74 4.98 7.48 24.36
C TRP A 74 5.60 7.61 22.97
N ILE A 75 5.00 6.93 21.97
CA ILE A 75 5.42 7.05 20.56
C ILE A 75 5.23 8.49 20.07
N ALA A 76 4.08 9.11 20.37
CA ALA A 76 3.81 10.50 20.01
C ALA A 76 4.78 11.47 20.71
N LEU A 77 5.07 11.26 21.99
CA LEU A 77 6.03 12.05 22.75
C LEU A 77 7.42 11.93 22.16
N LYS A 78 7.88 10.68 21.89
CA LYS A 78 9.18 10.43 21.28
C LYS A 78 9.30 11.17 19.94
N SER A 79 8.36 10.96 19.02
CA SER A 79 8.41 11.56 17.68
C SER A 79 8.34 13.10 17.72
N THR A 80 7.55 13.67 18.64
CA THR A 80 7.47 15.12 18.83
C THR A 80 8.78 15.70 19.39
N THR A 81 9.39 15.00 20.36
CA THR A 81 10.67 15.40 20.94
C THR A 81 11.80 15.34 19.90
N GLU A 82 11.88 14.25 19.14
CA GLU A 82 12.86 14.08 18.07
C GLU A 82 12.73 15.16 16.99
N LYS A 83 11.48 15.51 16.59
CA LYS A 83 11.21 16.65 15.70
C LYS A 83 11.71 17.96 16.30
N GLY A 84 11.45 18.20 17.60
CA GLY A 84 11.92 19.40 18.32
C GLY A 84 13.45 19.50 18.38
N LEU A 85 14.16 18.39 18.31
CA LEU A 85 15.62 18.28 18.21
C LEU A 85 16.14 18.39 16.77
N GLY A 86 15.26 18.67 15.78
CA GLY A 86 15.64 18.83 14.37
C GLY A 86 15.64 17.57 13.53
N LYS A 87 15.18 16.43 14.07
CA LYS A 87 15.08 15.18 13.29
C LYS A 87 13.97 15.31 12.23
N GLN A 88 14.30 15.01 10.98
CA GLN A 88 13.41 15.14 9.82
C GLN A 88 12.93 13.77 9.29
N GLU A 89 13.22 12.69 10.00
CA GLU A 89 12.82 11.32 9.67
C GLU A 89 12.41 10.58 10.96
N ASN A 90 11.36 9.78 10.90
CA ASN A 90 10.95 8.89 11.98
C ASN A 90 10.50 7.54 11.43
N ASN A 91 11.07 6.44 11.94
CA ASN A 91 10.76 5.07 11.54
C ASN A 91 10.82 4.82 10.00
N GLY A 92 11.80 5.41 9.31
CA GLY A 92 11.93 5.29 7.85
C GLY A 92 10.96 6.14 7.05
N VAL A 93 10.35 7.16 7.67
CA VAL A 93 9.42 8.10 7.04
C VAL A 93 9.94 9.51 7.21
N TYR A 94 10.14 10.22 6.11
CA TYR A 94 10.51 11.63 6.10
C TYR A 94 9.33 12.51 6.47
N LEU A 95 9.63 13.55 7.28
CA LEU A 95 8.71 14.62 7.67
C LEU A 95 8.87 15.76 6.67
N CYS A 96 8.03 15.76 5.65
CA CYS A 96 8.14 16.67 4.53
C CYS A 96 7.24 17.90 4.70
N GLU A 97 7.41 18.87 3.82
CA GLU A 97 6.56 20.07 3.76
C GLU A 97 5.08 19.71 3.55
N LYS A 98 4.20 20.66 3.90
CA LYS A 98 2.73 20.55 3.71
C LYS A 98 2.11 19.33 4.40
N ASP A 99 2.60 18.97 5.60
CA ASP A 99 2.15 17.81 6.37
C ASP A 99 2.27 16.48 5.59
N THR A 100 3.24 16.39 4.69
CA THR A 100 3.43 15.19 3.85
C THR A 100 4.38 14.21 4.52
N LEU A 101 4.02 12.95 4.51
CA LEU A 101 4.85 11.83 4.99
C LEU A 101 5.30 11.01 3.78
N ILE A 102 6.62 10.86 3.59
CA ILE A 102 7.20 10.12 2.48
C ILE A 102 8.07 9.00 3.02
N SER A 103 7.77 7.76 2.68
CA SER A 103 8.59 6.62 3.06
C SER A 103 9.93 6.65 2.32
N HIS A 104 11.00 6.31 3.02
CA HIS A 104 12.32 6.15 2.46
C HIS A 104 12.33 5.02 1.41
N PHE A 105 12.72 5.34 0.18
CA PHE A 105 12.93 4.34 -0.86
C PHE A 105 14.37 3.80 -0.76
N LYS A 106 14.52 2.63 -0.13
CA LYS A 106 15.82 1.98 0.05
C LYS A 106 16.20 1.21 -1.21
N LYS A 107 17.51 1.11 -1.45
CA LYS A 107 18.04 0.28 -2.54
C LYS A 107 17.57 -1.17 -2.37
N PRO A 108 16.81 -1.71 -3.34
CA PRO A 108 16.31 -3.08 -3.27
C PRO A 108 17.40 -4.11 -3.59
N ASP A 109 17.11 -5.36 -3.29
CA ASP A 109 17.93 -6.50 -3.72
C ASP A 109 17.92 -6.61 -5.24
N GLN A 110 19.07 -6.39 -5.86
CA GLN A 110 19.23 -6.34 -7.31
C GLN A 110 19.03 -7.72 -7.99
N GLU A 111 19.26 -8.80 -7.28
CA GLU A 111 18.96 -10.15 -7.78
C GLU A 111 17.45 -10.34 -7.90
N ARG A 112 16.70 -9.93 -6.87
CA ARG A 112 15.23 -9.91 -6.87
C ARG A 112 14.69 -9.06 -8.00
N VAL A 113 15.17 -7.83 -8.12
CA VAL A 113 14.77 -6.89 -9.18
C VAL A 113 14.98 -7.52 -10.56
N THR A 114 16.17 -8.13 -10.79
CA THR A 114 16.47 -8.78 -12.07
C THR A 114 15.53 -9.94 -12.38
N LYS A 115 15.23 -10.76 -11.37
CA LYS A 115 14.26 -11.87 -11.51
C LYS A 115 12.86 -11.36 -11.86
N ASN A 116 12.43 -10.27 -11.23
CA ASN A 116 11.08 -9.73 -11.44
C ASN A 116 10.89 -9.23 -12.88
N TYR A 117 11.84 -8.51 -13.46
CA TYR A 117 11.77 -8.17 -14.90
C TYR A 117 11.80 -9.42 -15.79
N GLY A 118 12.66 -10.39 -15.49
CA GLY A 118 12.69 -11.65 -16.23
C GLY A 118 11.39 -12.45 -16.15
N TYR A 119 10.59 -12.30 -15.09
CA TYR A 119 9.26 -12.89 -15.02
C TYR A 119 8.25 -12.16 -15.92
N VAL A 120 8.35 -10.84 -16.05
CA VAL A 120 7.54 -10.10 -17.03
C VAL A 120 7.83 -10.59 -18.44
N ASP A 121 9.11 -10.72 -18.83
CA ASP A 121 9.50 -11.23 -20.14
C ASP A 121 8.99 -12.65 -20.42
N LYS A 122 9.05 -13.52 -19.40
CA LYS A 122 8.50 -14.89 -19.50
C LYS A 122 6.99 -14.86 -19.71
N PHE A 123 6.29 -13.99 -19.01
CA PHE A 123 4.84 -13.85 -19.17
C PHE A 123 4.47 -13.43 -20.57
N VAL A 124 5.17 -12.44 -21.15
CA VAL A 124 4.97 -12.05 -22.55
C VAL A 124 5.12 -13.21 -23.51
N GLN A 125 6.15 -14.06 -23.31
CA GLN A 125 6.39 -15.23 -24.16
C GLN A 125 5.31 -16.31 -24.07
N GLN A 126 4.58 -16.37 -22.96
CA GLN A 126 3.65 -17.46 -22.65
C GLN A 126 2.17 -17.06 -22.77
N ALA A 127 1.87 -15.76 -22.69
CA ALA A 127 0.49 -15.27 -22.59
C ALA A 127 -0.35 -15.50 -23.85
N GLY A 128 0.26 -15.46 -25.04
CA GLY A 128 -0.46 -15.60 -26.33
C GLY A 128 -1.40 -14.44 -26.68
N ILE A 129 -1.40 -13.39 -25.88
CA ILE A 129 -2.19 -12.17 -26.03
C ILE A 129 -1.29 -10.94 -25.84
N PRO A 130 -1.71 -9.71 -26.22
CA PRO A 130 -0.98 -8.50 -25.89
C PRO A 130 -0.77 -8.34 -24.39
N VAL A 131 0.49 -8.11 -23.98
CA VAL A 131 0.86 -7.84 -22.58
C VAL A 131 1.44 -6.43 -22.50
N TYR A 132 0.84 -5.63 -21.65
CA TYR A 132 1.31 -4.30 -21.29
C TYR A 132 1.99 -4.31 -19.94
N PHE A 133 2.93 -3.39 -19.74
CA PHE A 133 3.60 -3.23 -18.44
C PHE A 133 3.71 -1.74 -18.10
N SER A 134 3.41 -1.41 -16.87
CA SER A 134 3.56 -0.06 -16.34
C SER A 134 3.98 -0.09 -14.88
N MET A 135 4.82 0.85 -14.48
CA MET A 135 5.27 1.03 -13.10
C MET A 135 4.87 2.42 -12.59
N ILE A 136 4.14 2.45 -11.49
CA ILE A 136 3.65 3.68 -10.87
C ILE A 136 4.76 4.23 -9.95
N PRO A 137 5.24 5.48 -10.17
CA PRO A 137 6.19 6.11 -9.26
C PRO A 137 5.60 6.33 -7.86
N GLY A 138 6.44 6.34 -6.85
CA GLY A 138 6.04 6.69 -5.50
C GLY A 138 6.12 8.20 -5.23
N LYS A 139 5.66 8.61 -4.04
CA LYS A 139 5.77 10.00 -3.59
C LYS A 139 7.23 10.50 -3.53
N VAL A 140 8.16 9.61 -3.27
CA VAL A 140 9.60 9.93 -3.20
C VAL A 140 10.13 10.50 -4.50
N SER A 141 9.59 10.07 -5.64
CA SER A 141 9.89 10.64 -6.96
C SER A 141 9.00 11.83 -7.30
N ALA A 142 7.67 11.66 -7.12
CA ALA A 142 6.70 12.67 -7.50
C ALA A 142 6.87 13.98 -6.73
N TRP A 143 7.18 13.88 -5.46
CA TRP A 143 7.34 15.01 -4.53
C TRP A 143 8.77 15.08 -3.96
N ALA A 144 9.76 14.80 -4.78
CA ALA A 144 11.17 14.88 -4.41
C ALA A 144 11.56 16.29 -3.90
N ASP A 145 10.90 17.32 -4.41
CA ASP A 145 11.04 18.72 -3.98
C ASP A 145 10.48 19.01 -2.56
N ARG A 146 9.72 18.10 -1.97
CA ARG A 146 9.22 18.20 -0.59
C ARG A 146 10.10 17.49 0.42
N LEU A 147 11.05 16.67 -0.02
CA LEU A 147 11.94 15.93 0.86
C LEU A 147 12.86 16.88 1.63
N PRO A 148 13.30 16.50 2.85
CA PRO A 148 14.36 17.21 3.54
C PRO A 148 15.65 17.24 2.71
N ASP A 149 16.42 18.32 2.85
CA ASP A 149 17.70 18.47 2.16
C ASP A 149 18.63 17.28 2.46
N GLY A 150 19.15 16.67 1.40
CA GLY A 150 20.06 15.53 1.50
C GLY A 150 19.42 14.23 1.99
N ALA A 151 18.07 14.11 1.99
CA ALA A 151 17.37 12.90 2.36
C ALA A 151 17.82 11.71 1.48
N PRO A 152 18.47 10.66 2.03
CA PRO A 152 19.01 9.58 1.22
C PRO A 152 17.86 8.70 0.68
N ASN A 153 17.80 8.57 -0.63
CA ASN A 153 16.89 7.66 -1.33
C ASN A 153 17.63 7.01 -2.50
N ASP A 154 17.22 5.80 -2.88
CA ASP A 154 17.60 5.23 -4.16
C ASP A 154 16.75 5.83 -5.29
N ASP A 155 17.20 5.72 -6.51
CA ASP A 155 16.54 6.34 -7.67
C ASP A 155 15.43 5.42 -8.23
N GLU A 156 14.16 5.71 -7.89
CA GLU A 156 13.01 4.98 -8.45
C GLU A 156 12.94 5.05 -9.98
N TYR A 157 13.37 6.18 -10.58
CA TYR A 157 13.27 6.37 -12.02
C TYR A 157 14.19 5.41 -12.79
N ALA A 158 15.34 5.05 -12.22
CA ALA A 158 16.22 4.05 -12.81
C ALA A 158 15.54 2.67 -12.99
N TYR A 159 14.64 2.30 -12.08
CA TYR A 159 13.85 1.06 -12.19
C TYR A 159 12.74 1.20 -13.25
N ILE A 160 12.12 2.37 -13.38
CA ILE A 160 11.12 2.65 -14.44
C ILE A 160 11.76 2.49 -15.81
N LEU A 161 12.94 3.12 -16.05
CA LEU A 161 13.69 2.99 -17.29
C LEU A 161 14.09 1.55 -17.63
N ARG A 162 14.36 0.74 -16.60
CA ARG A 162 14.64 -0.67 -16.80
C ARG A 162 13.36 -1.45 -17.18
N GLY A 163 12.19 -1.07 -16.67
CA GLY A 163 10.90 -1.64 -17.04
C GLY A 163 10.58 -1.45 -18.53
N GLU A 164 10.93 -0.30 -19.08
CA GLU A 164 10.79 0.02 -20.50
C GLU A 164 11.57 -0.94 -21.43
N GLN A 165 12.63 -1.59 -20.92
CA GLN A 165 13.47 -2.51 -21.67
C GLN A 165 12.94 -3.95 -21.71
N THR A 166 11.82 -4.25 -21.04
CA THR A 166 11.19 -5.58 -21.06
C THR A 166 10.53 -5.85 -22.42
N ALA A 167 10.19 -7.13 -22.68
CA ALA A 167 9.49 -7.53 -23.89
C ALA A 167 8.00 -7.10 -23.92
N ALA A 168 7.45 -6.60 -22.81
CA ALA A 168 6.08 -6.11 -22.74
C ALA A 168 5.92 -4.76 -23.44
N LYS A 169 4.69 -4.45 -23.87
CA LYS A 169 4.36 -3.12 -24.36
C LYS A 169 4.37 -2.15 -23.19
N TRP A 170 5.43 -1.32 -23.11
CA TRP A 170 5.60 -0.35 -22.06
C TRP A 170 4.55 0.77 -22.13
N ILE A 171 3.99 1.14 -20.98
CA ILE A 171 3.15 2.33 -20.83
C ILE A 171 3.76 3.24 -19.78
N ASP A 172 4.11 4.45 -20.18
CA ASP A 172 4.68 5.45 -19.28
C ASP A 172 3.57 6.11 -18.45
N THR A 173 3.56 5.85 -17.16
CA THR A 173 2.74 6.58 -16.17
C THR A 173 3.55 7.64 -15.42
N TYR A 174 4.90 7.63 -15.54
CA TYR A 174 5.76 8.57 -14.84
C TYR A 174 5.57 10.00 -15.33
N ALA A 175 5.76 10.24 -16.63
CA ALA A 175 5.69 11.60 -17.18
C ALA A 175 4.32 12.26 -16.98
N PRO A 176 3.15 11.59 -17.19
CA PRO A 176 1.84 12.15 -16.88
C PRO A 176 1.68 12.51 -15.39
N LEU A 177 2.11 11.63 -14.46
CA LEU A 177 2.02 11.94 -13.04
C LEU A 177 2.94 13.09 -12.64
N MET A 178 4.15 13.17 -13.21
CA MET A 178 5.06 14.30 -12.99
C MET A 178 4.49 15.63 -13.49
N ALA A 179 3.78 15.63 -14.61
CA ALA A 179 3.11 16.83 -15.13
C ALA A 179 2.06 17.39 -14.16
N HIS A 180 1.46 16.53 -13.35
CA HIS A 180 0.43 16.87 -12.36
C HIS A 180 0.92 16.87 -10.91
N ARG A 181 2.24 16.84 -10.65
CA ARG A 181 2.83 16.74 -9.30
C ARG A 181 2.52 17.91 -8.37
N THR A 182 2.03 19.03 -8.87
CA THR A 182 1.60 20.18 -8.07
C THR A 182 0.20 20.02 -7.51
N GLU A 183 -0.56 19.06 -8.01
CA GLU A 183 -1.89 18.70 -7.54
C GLU A 183 -1.81 17.63 -6.43
N ASP A 184 -2.93 17.36 -5.77
CA ASP A 184 -3.00 16.34 -4.72
C ASP A 184 -3.16 14.94 -5.33
N ILE A 185 -2.15 14.51 -6.12
CA ILE A 185 -2.16 13.20 -6.80
C ILE A 185 -1.76 12.03 -5.91
N TYR A 186 -1.22 12.28 -4.72
CA TYR A 186 -0.96 11.26 -3.68
C TYR A 186 -1.58 11.70 -2.36
N TYR A 187 -1.97 10.72 -1.54
CA TYR A 187 -2.33 10.99 -0.15
C TYR A 187 -1.08 11.41 0.62
N ARG A 188 -1.20 12.44 1.48
CA ARG A 188 -0.07 12.92 2.28
C ARG A 188 0.31 11.92 3.36
N THR A 189 -0.66 11.20 3.92
CA THR A 189 -0.52 10.28 5.05
C THR A 189 -0.51 8.81 4.66
N ASP A 190 -0.75 8.47 3.39
CA ASP A 190 -0.73 7.11 2.85
C ASP A 190 0.28 6.97 1.70
N HIS A 191 0.67 5.75 1.37
CA HIS A 191 1.60 5.50 0.25
C HIS A 191 0.93 5.54 -1.12
N HIS A 192 -0.38 5.36 -1.21
CA HIS A 192 -1.09 5.33 -2.48
C HIS A 192 -1.28 6.73 -3.10
N TRP A 193 -1.53 6.73 -4.39
CA TRP A 193 -2.11 7.88 -5.07
C TRP A 193 -3.54 8.16 -4.59
N THR A 194 -4.02 9.39 -4.78
CA THR A 194 -5.44 9.74 -4.62
C THR A 194 -6.25 9.22 -5.79
N THR A 195 -7.57 9.33 -5.73
CA THR A 195 -8.43 9.03 -6.90
C THR A 195 -8.12 9.94 -8.08
N LEU A 196 -7.67 11.18 -7.85
CA LEU A 196 -7.18 12.06 -8.92
C LEU A 196 -5.89 11.52 -9.55
N GLY A 197 -4.92 11.10 -8.72
CA GLY A 197 -3.69 10.46 -9.22
C GLY A 197 -3.98 9.17 -9.98
N ALA A 198 -4.91 8.35 -9.46
CA ALA A 198 -5.37 7.14 -10.14
C ALA A 198 -6.05 7.44 -11.49
N TYR A 199 -6.76 8.56 -11.59
CA TYR A 199 -7.31 9.03 -12.87
C TYR A 199 -6.20 9.36 -13.90
N TYR A 200 -5.16 10.08 -13.51
CA TYR A 200 -4.05 10.37 -14.43
C TYR A 200 -3.29 9.11 -14.84
N GLY A 201 -3.10 8.17 -13.90
CA GLY A 201 -2.57 6.85 -14.22
C GLY A 201 -3.46 6.07 -15.20
N TYR A 202 -4.76 6.05 -14.95
CA TYR A 202 -5.76 5.46 -15.86
C TYR A 202 -5.71 6.09 -17.25
N ALA A 203 -5.66 7.42 -17.34
CA ALA A 203 -5.65 8.10 -18.64
C ALA A 203 -4.40 7.69 -19.46
N ALA A 204 -3.23 7.67 -18.83
CA ALA A 204 -2.00 7.21 -19.47
C ALA A 204 -2.09 5.74 -19.92
N ILE A 205 -2.64 4.86 -19.08
CA ILE A 205 -2.82 3.44 -19.41
C ILE A 205 -3.81 3.27 -20.58
N ALA A 206 -4.94 3.96 -20.54
CA ALA A 206 -5.93 3.91 -21.62
C ALA A 206 -5.31 4.35 -22.96
N GLU A 207 -4.62 5.50 -22.99
CA GLU A 207 -3.91 6.00 -24.19
C GLU A 207 -2.85 5.01 -24.69
N GLY A 208 -2.02 4.47 -23.77
CA GLY A 208 -0.99 3.48 -24.09
C GLY A 208 -1.56 2.15 -24.64
N MET A 209 -2.78 1.80 -24.28
CA MET A 209 -3.55 0.66 -24.84
C MET A 209 -4.33 1.03 -26.11
N GLY A 210 -4.22 2.27 -26.63
CA GLY A 210 -4.91 2.74 -27.82
C GLY A 210 -6.39 3.09 -27.58
N LEU A 211 -6.78 3.26 -26.32
CA LEU A 211 -8.13 3.66 -25.92
C LEU A 211 -8.20 5.18 -25.71
N LYS A 212 -9.39 5.75 -25.84
CA LYS A 212 -9.60 7.17 -25.54
C LYS A 212 -10.09 7.30 -24.10
N PRO A 213 -9.31 7.87 -23.17
CA PRO A 213 -9.76 8.01 -21.79
C PRO A 213 -11.00 8.91 -21.70
N VAL A 214 -11.89 8.61 -20.75
CA VAL A 214 -13.01 9.48 -20.42
C VAL A 214 -12.45 10.74 -19.78
N PRO A 215 -12.78 11.96 -20.27
CA PRO A 215 -12.24 13.20 -19.73
C PRO A 215 -12.56 13.42 -18.26
N LEU A 216 -11.65 13.97 -17.49
CA LEU A 216 -11.82 14.23 -16.04
C LEU A 216 -13.09 15.06 -15.74
N LYS A 217 -13.41 16.04 -16.60
CA LYS A 217 -14.59 16.89 -16.48
C LYS A 217 -15.93 16.15 -16.55
N ASP A 218 -15.92 14.92 -17.10
CA ASP A 218 -17.12 14.08 -17.23
C ASP A 218 -17.36 13.23 -15.96
N TYR A 219 -16.44 13.30 -14.99
CA TYR A 219 -16.61 12.71 -13.68
C TYR A 219 -17.01 13.76 -12.64
N THR A 220 -17.72 13.31 -11.61
CA THR A 220 -18.05 14.12 -10.44
C THR A 220 -17.39 13.52 -9.21
N ALA A 221 -16.49 14.27 -8.58
CA ALA A 221 -15.88 13.85 -7.34
C ALA A 221 -16.91 13.79 -6.21
N THR A 222 -16.97 12.65 -5.52
CA THR A 222 -17.83 12.44 -4.36
C THR A 222 -16.95 12.14 -3.14
N VAL A 223 -16.98 13.04 -2.15
CA VAL A 223 -16.22 12.87 -0.91
C VAL A 223 -16.82 11.73 -0.08
N GLN A 224 -16.00 10.73 0.24
CA GLN A 224 -16.38 9.59 1.07
C GLN A 224 -15.92 9.74 2.53
N SER A 225 -14.74 10.33 2.76
CA SER A 225 -14.22 10.62 4.10
C SER A 225 -13.25 11.80 4.04
N LYS A 226 -13.25 12.63 5.09
CA LYS A 226 -12.26 13.69 5.33
C LYS A 226 -11.31 13.37 6.49
N GLU A 227 -11.33 12.12 6.96
CA GLU A 227 -10.60 11.65 8.15
C GLU A 227 -9.78 10.40 7.82
N PHE A 228 -9.01 10.46 6.73
CA PHE A 228 -8.15 9.36 6.36
C PHE A 228 -6.71 9.57 6.84
N PHE A 229 -6.25 8.68 7.70
CA PHE A 229 -4.85 8.52 8.09
C PHE A 229 -4.35 7.17 7.61
N GLY A 230 -3.51 7.16 6.60
CA GLY A 230 -3.10 5.95 5.92
C GLY A 230 -1.90 5.22 6.53
N SER A 231 -1.33 4.32 5.75
CA SER A 231 -0.25 3.42 6.15
C SER A 231 1.05 4.14 6.52
N THR A 232 1.40 5.21 5.79
CA THR A 232 2.61 6.00 6.07
C THR A 232 2.50 6.73 7.41
N PHE A 233 1.30 7.25 7.76
CA PHE A 233 1.04 7.78 9.09
C PHE A 233 1.18 6.70 10.16
N SER A 234 0.61 5.53 9.93
CA SER A 234 0.61 4.42 10.89
C SER A 234 2.03 3.97 11.22
N SER A 235 2.90 3.80 10.20
CA SER A 235 4.28 3.37 10.36
C SER A 235 5.21 4.45 10.94
N SER A 236 4.95 5.73 10.63
CA SER A 236 5.84 6.83 11.01
C SER A 236 5.91 7.11 12.51
N GLY A 237 4.86 6.78 13.28
CA GLY A 237 4.72 7.25 14.67
C GLY A 237 4.39 8.74 14.83
N VAL A 238 4.25 9.47 13.73
CA VAL A 238 3.85 10.89 13.70
C VAL A 238 2.36 11.04 14.00
N ARG A 239 1.97 12.06 14.80
CA ARG A 239 0.57 12.22 15.25
C ARG A 239 0.01 13.64 15.09
N TRP A 240 0.78 14.56 14.52
CA TRP A 240 0.39 16.00 14.39
C TRP A 240 -0.01 16.41 12.98
N VAL A 241 0.08 15.53 11.98
CA VAL A 241 -0.34 15.82 10.61
C VAL A 241 -1.86 15.76 10.45
N LYS A 242 -2.39 16.51 9.49
CA LYS A 242 -3.82 16.52 9.18
C LYS A 242 -4.23 15.30 8.36
N PRO A 243 -5.49 14.83 8.46
CA PRO A 243 -6.00 13.74 7.65
C PRO A 243 -6.09 14.10 6.17
N ASP A 244 -6.17 13.09 5.34
CA ASP A 244 -6.47 13.18 3.92
C ASP A 244 -7.97 13.03 3.65
N THR A 245 -8.39 13.39 2.43
CA THR A 245 -9.75 13.18 1.94
C THR A 245 -9.76 12.03 0.94
N ILE A 246 -10.66 11.06 1.11
CA ILE A 246 -10.91 10.01 0.11
C ILE A 246 -12.14 10.39 -0.72
N GLU A 247 -12.01 10.28 -2.03
CA GLU A 247 -13.06 10.57 -3.00
C GLU A 247 -13.27 9.39 -3.95
N THR A 248 -14.45 9.32 -4.55
CA THR A 248 -14.77 8.44 -5.68
C THR A 248 -15.25 9.26 -6.86
N TYR A 249 -14.90 8.83 -8.07
CA TYR A 249 -15.29 9.52 -9.32
C TYR A 249 -16.26 8.68 -10.16
N VAL A 250 -16.05 7.36 -10.19
CA VAL A 250 -16.88 6.44 -10.97
C VAL A 250 -18.09 5.99 -10.14
N PRO A 251 -19.33 6.03 -10.68
CA PRO A 251 -20.49 5.53 -9.95
C PRO A 251 -20.40 4.03 -9.65
N ALA A 252 -20.76 3.62 -8.42
CA ALA A 252 -20.76 2.22 -8.01
C ALA A 252 -21.61 1.30 -8.91
N LYS A 253 -22.71 1.83 -9.48
CA LYS A 253 -23.62 1.12 -10.37
C LYS A 253 -23.03 0.76 -11.74
N ASN A 254 -21.86 1.29 -12.09
CA ASN A 254 -21.22 1.04 -13.39
C ASN A 254 -20.69 -0.38 -13.54
N ALA A 255 -20.67 -1.18 -12.46
CA ALA A 255 -20.20 -2.55 -12.51
C ALA A 255 -20.82 -3.42 -11.41
N THR A 256 -20.78 -4.75 -11.64
CA THR A 256 -20.92 -5.78 -10.61
C THR A 256 -19.55 -6.38 -10.32
N VAL A 257 -19.34 -6.81 -9.08
CA VAL A 257 -18.03 -7.30 -8.61
C VAL A 257 -18.20 -8.68 -7.99
N VAL A 258 -17.32 -9.59 -8.36
CA VAL A 258 -17.23 -10.95 -7.78
C VAL A 258 -15.80 -11.17 -7.30
N ASN A 259 -15.66 -11.55 -6.04
CA ASN A 259 -14.37 -11.92 -5.45
C ASN A 259 -14.21 -13.43 -5.40
N TYR A 260 -13.01 -13.91 -5.62
CA TYR A 260 -12.66 -15.31 -5.53
C TYR A 260 -11.60 -15.50 -4.43
N PHE A 261 -11.96 -16.33 -3.44
CA PHE A 261 -11.04 -16.92 -2.48
C PHE A 261 -10.92 -18.39 -2.86
N ASP A 262 -9.77 -18.79 -3.34
CA ASP A 262 -9.57 -20.06 -4.03
C ASP A 262 -10.50 -20.18 -5.27
N THR A 263 -11.41 -21.16 -5.28
CA THR A 263 -12.33 -21.41 -6.39
C THR A 263 -13.77 -20.94 -6.12
N LYS A 264 -14.06 -20.45 -4.92
CA LYS A 264 -15.44 -20.09 -4.54
C LYS A 264 -15.69 -18.60 -4.75
N PRO A 265 -16.70 -18.22 -5.59
CA PRO A 265 -17.11 -16.84 -5.75
C PRO A 265 -17.84 -16.34 -4.51
N THR A 266 -17.62 -15.06 -4.20
CA THR A 266 -18.39 -14.30 -3.22
C THR A 266 -18.77 -12.95 -3.82
N ASP A 267 -19.90 -12.39 -3.40
CA ASP A 267 -20.29 -11.08 -3.85
C ASP A 267 -19.25 -10.03 -3.40
N GLY A 268 -18.96 -9.11 -4.30
CA GLY A 268 -18.08 -7.98 -4.08
C GLY A 268 -18.78 -6.65 -4.43
N VAL A 269 -18.06 -5.57 -4.21
CA VAL A 269 -18.54 -4.20 -4.50
C VAL A 269 -17.40 -3.36 -5.05
N LEU A 270 -17.69 -2.35 -5.90
CA LEU A 270 -16.67 -1.38 -6.30
C LEU A 270 -16.18 -0.54 -5.11
N TYR A 271 -17.06 -0.23 -4.18
CA TYR A 271 -16.77 0.56 -2.98
C TYR A 271 -17.47 -0.05 -1.77
N ASP A 272 -16.69 -0.59 -0.85
CA ASP A 272 -17.17 -1.08 0.45
C ASP A 272 -17.14 0.07 1.48
N LEU A 273 -18.24 0.79 1.57
CA LEU A 273 -18.33 1.95 2.48
C LEU A 273 -18.24 1.57 3.96
N THR A 274 -18.41 0.28 4.32
CA THR A 274 -18.23 -0.16 5.72
C THR A 274 -16.79 0.00 6.19
N LYS A 275 -15.82 -0.05 5.25
CA LYS A 275 -14.40 0.17 5.51
C LYS A 275 -14.06 1.60 5.95
N LEU A 276 -14.95 2.56 5.72
CA LEU A 276 -14.77 3.92 6.21
C LEU A 276 -14.83 4.04 7.74
N ALA A 277 -15.40 3.05 8.42
CA ALA A 277 -15.37 2.96 9.89
C ALA A 277 -14.06 2.36 10.42
N GLU A 278 -13.27 1.71 9.57
CA GLU A 278 -12.00 1.09 9.91
C GLU A 278 -10.84 2.08 9.78
N LYS A 279 -9.67 1.73 10.31
CA LYS A 279 -8.45 2.53 10.18
C LYS A 279 -7.97 2.59 8.73
N ASP A 280 -7.95 1.46 8.05
CA ASP A 280 -7.58 1.35 6.64
C ASP A 280 -8.79 1.68 5.74
N LYS A 281 -9.08 2.98 5.64
CA LYS A 281 -10.19 3.46 4.79
C LYS A 281 -9.92 3.29 3.29
N TYR A 282 -8.65 3.14 2.86
CA TYR A 282 -8.33 2.87 1.46
C TYR A 282 -8.90 1.52 1.01
N SER A 283 -9.05 0.58 1.93
CA SER A 283 -9.72 -0.70 1.67
C SER A 283 -11.20 -0.57 1.23
N MET A 284 -11.79 0.63 1.26
CA MET A 284 -13.11 0.84 0.63
C MET A 284 -13.10 0.54 -0.87
N PHE A 285 -11.96 0.77 -1.55
CA PHE A 285 -11.83 0.38 -2.95
C PHE A 285 -11.79 -1.16 -3.03
N LEU A 286 -12.75 -1.74 -3.72
CA LEU A 286 -12.94 -3.18 -3.94
C LEU A 286 -13.04 -4.03 -2.65
N GLY A 287 -13.24 -3.41 -1.48
CA GLY A 287 -13.23 -4.09 -0.19
C GLY A 287 -11.84 -4.57 0.25
N GLY A 288 -10.77 -3.95 -0.28
CA GLY A 288 -9.36 -4.28 -0.03
C GLY A 288 -8.83 -5.44 -0.88
N ASN A 289 -7.59 -5.83 -0.65
CA ASN A 289 -6.91 -6.86 -1.44
C ASN A 289 -7.60 -8.22 -1.36
N LYS A 290 -7.82 -8.82 -2.53
CA LYS A 290 -8.35 -10.18 -2.71
C LYS A 290 -7.42 -10.97 -3.64
N PRO A 291 -7.38 -12.28 -3.56
CA PRO A 291 -6.61 -13.11 -4.48
C PRO A 291 -6.97 -12.85 -5.94
N LEU A 292 -8.26 -12.80 -6.22
CA LEU A 292 -8.81 -12.47 -7.54
C LEU A 292 -10.13 -11.71 -7.36
N THR A 293 -10.26 -10.58 -8.07
CA THR A 293 -11.51 -9.82 -8.18
C THR A 293 -11.87 -9.69 -9.65
N VAL A 294 -13.11 -10.02 -10.01
CA VAL A 294 -13.64 -9.83 -11.35
C VAL A 294 -14.71 -8.74 -11.32
N ILE A 295 -14.45 -7.66 -12.05
CA ILE A 295 -15.37 -6.53 -12.25
C ILE A 295 -16.03 -6.72 -13.60
N LYS A 296 -17.36 -6.83 -13.63
CA LYS A 296 -18.15 -6.88 -14.87
C LYS A 296 -18.81 -5.54 -15.09
N SER A 297 -18.41 -4.87 -16.16
CA SER A 297 -18.95 -3.56 -16.50
C SER A 297 -20.42 -3.65 -16.93
N THR A 298 -21.19 -2.63 -16.54
CA THR A 298 -22.56 -2.41 -17.04
C THR A 298 -22.65 -1.26 -18.04
N VAL A 299 -21.51 -0.58 -18.31
CA VAL A 299 -21.45 0.64 -19.14
C VAL A 299 -20.48 0.51 -20.32
N ALA A 300 -19.62 -0.50 -20.35
CA ALA A 300 -18.75 -0.76 -21.50
C ALA A 300 -19.56 -1.15 -22.75
N PRO A 301 -19.03 -0.90 -23.97
CA PRO A 301 -19.61 -1.42 -25.20
C PRO A 301 -19.85 -2.94 -25.14
N ALA A 302 -20.90 -3.44 -25.81
CA ALA A 302 -21.33 -4.85 -25.73
C ALA A 302 -20.22 -5.86 -26.13
N ASN A 303 -19.31 -5.46 -27.03
CA ASN A 303 -18.18 -6.25 -27.52
C ASN A 303 -16.82 -5.73 -27.00
N ALA A 304 -16.82 -5.01 -25.89
CA ALA A 304 -15.58 -4.54 -25.27
C ALA A 304 -14.71 -5.73 -24.81
N PRO A 305 -13.39 -5.62 -24.92
CA PRO A 305 -12.47 -6.68 -24.54
C PRO A 305 -12.49 -6.96 -23.03
N LYS A 306 -11.88 -8.10 -22.64
CA LYS A 306 -11.63 -8.49 -21.26
C LYS A 306 -10.16 -8.24 -20.92
N LEU A 307 -9.92 -7.63 -19.78
CA LEU A 307 -8.58 -7.26 -19.29
C LEU A 307 -8.19 -8.10 -18.07
N LEU A 308 -6.99 -8.68 -18.08
CA LEU A 308 -6.34 -9.23 -16.90
C LEU A 308 -5.31 -8.23 -16.36
N ILE A 309 -5.41 -7.85 -15.10
CA ILE A 309 -4.42 -7.01 -14.42
C ILE A 309 -3.72 -7.83 -13.35
N ILE A 310 -2.41 -8.05 -13.50
CA ILE A 310 -1.54 -8.57 -12.44
C ILE A 310 -1.03 -7.35 -11.66
N ARG A 311 -1.34 -7.28 -10.36
CA ARG A 311 -1.38 -5.98 -9.71
C ARG A 311 -0.91 -5.96 -8.25
N ASP A 312 -0.63 -4.76 -7.75
CA ASP A 312 -0.66 -4.40 -6.34
C ASP A 312 -1.91 -3.53 -6.01
N SER A 313 -2.00 -3.04 -4.77
CA SER A 313 -3.16 -2.28 -4.30
C SER A 313 -3.38 -0.91 -4.96
N TYR A 314 -2.40 -0.39 -5.70
CA TYR A 314 -2.59 0.87 -6.43
C TYR A 314 -3.71 0.76 -7.49
N SER A 315 -3.88 -0.41 -8.08
CA SER A 315 -4.95 -0.64 -9.07
C SER A 315 -6.36 -0.62 -8.48
N ASP A 316 -6.54 -0.75 -7.17
CA ASP A 316 -7.88 -0.80 -6.57
C ASP A 316 -8.68 0.50 -6.78
N SER A 317 -8.04 1.66 -6.66
CA SER A 317 -8.70 2.96 -6.93
C SER A 317 -8.74 3.32 -8.42
N MET A 318 -7.90 2.68 -9.26
CA MET A 318 -7.85 2.92 -10.71
C MET A 318 -8.84 2.03 -11.49
N ALA A 319 -9.02 0.78 -11.09
CA ALA A 319 -9.85 -0.19 -11.81
C ALA A 319 -11.28 0.28 -12.13
N PRO A 320 -11.96 1.05 -11.26
CA PRO A 320 -13.26 1.60 -11.59
C PRO A 320 -13.32 2.41 -12.89
N PHE A 321 -12.26 3.18 -13.21
CA PHE A 321 -12.21 3.97 -14.45
C PHE A 321 -12.18 3.09 -15.71
N LEU A 322 -11.56 1.91 -15.62
CA LEU A 322 -11.45 0.98 -16.74
C LEU A 322 -12.80 0.33 -17.13
N THR A 323 -13.82 0.44 -16.27
CA THR A 323 -15.18 -0.05 -16.58
C THR A 323 -15.80 0.62 -17.80
N ALA A 324 -15.31 1.79 -18.22
CA ALA A 324 -15.74 2.45 -19.44
C ALA A 324 -15.28 1.72 -20.72
N HIS A 325 -14.26 0.87 -20.65
CA HIS A 325 -13.54 0.33 -21.80
C HIS A 325 -13.58 -1.20 -21.90
N PHE A 326 -13.70 -1.89 -20.78
CA PHE A 326 -13.61 -3.36 -20.71
C PHE A 326 -14.90 -3.97 -20.20
N SER A 327 -15.35 -5.05 -20.86
CA SER A 327 -16.54 -5.79 -20.42
C SER A 327 -16.32 -6.52 -19.10
N GLU A 328 -15.13 -7.08 -18.92
CA GLU A 328 -14.66 -7.69 -17.67
C GLU A 328 -13.22 -7.26 -17.36
N ILE A 329 -12.93 -7.01 -16.09
CA ILE A 329 -11.61 -6.68 -15.58
C ILE A 329 -11.29 -7.68 -14.47
N HIS A 330 -10.25 -8.49 -14.68
CA HIS A 330 -9.79 -9.51 -13.76
C HIS A 330 -8.55 -8.97 -13.03
N LEU A 331 -8.67 -8.68 -11.74
CA LEU A 331 -7.59 -8.18 -10.89
C LEU A 331 -7.00 -9.34 -10.11
N LEU A 332 -5.80 -9.78 -10.47
CA LEU A 332 -5.09 -10.89 -9.85
C LEU A 332 -3.92 -10.37 -9.01
N ASP A 333 -3.92 -10.73 -7.74
CA ASP A 333 -2.83 -10.43 -6.81
C ASP A 333 -1.97 -11.68 -6.60
N PRO A 334 -0.74 -11.74 -7.16
CA PRO A 334 0.10 -12.94 -7.09
C PRO A 334 0.60 -13.27 -5.68
N ARG A 335 0.44 -12.36 -4.72
CA ARG A 335 0.75 -12.63 -3.31
C ARG A 335 -0.20 -13.68 -2.73
N TYR A 336 -1.45 -13.69 -3.18
CA TYR A 336 -2.52 -14.53 -2.65
C TYR A 336 -3.02 -15.60 -3.62
N TYR A 337 -2.78 -15.45 -4.95
CA TYR A 337 -3.31 -16.35 -5.96
C TYR A 337 -2.21 -16.83 -6.92
N LYS A 338 -1.87 -18.11 -6.82
CA LYS A 338 -0.75 -18.74 -7.57
C LYS A 338 -1.31 -19.77 -8.53
N ILE A 339 -1.47 -19.36 -9.79
CA ILE A 339 -2.05 -20.18 -10.87
C ILE A 339 -1.22 -20.05 -12.14
N SER A 340 -1.44 -20.97 -13.09
CA SER A 340 -0.98 -20.82 -14.46
C SER A 340 -1.73 -19.69 -15.16
N LEU A 341 -1.04 -18.58 -15.44
CA LEU A 341 -1.65 -17.44 -16.13
C LEU A 341 -2.04 -17.77 -17.59
N PRO A 342 -1.24 -18.52 -18.37
CA PRO A 342 -1.66 -18.95 -19.70
C PRO A 342 -2.98 -19.75 -19.69
N THR A 343 -3.12 -20.69 -18.75
CA THR A 343 -4.36 -21.48 -18.60
C THR A 343 -5.53 -20.55 -18.21
N TYR A 344 -5.32 -19.66 -17.26
CA TYR A 344 -6.35 -18.70 -16.83
C TYR A 344 -6.83 -17.80 -17.97
N ILE A 345 -5.91 -17.30 -18.80
CA ILE A 345 -6.18 -16.47 -19.97
C ILE A 345 -7.10 -17.22 -20.95
N GLN A 346 -6.78 -18.49 -21.26
CA GLN A 346 -7.56 -19.31 -22.18
C GLN A 346 -8.97 -19.62 -21.64
N GLU A 347 -9.07 -20.06 -20.38
CA GLU A 347 -10.34 -20.45 -19.75
C GLU A 347 -11.30 -19.28 -19.62
N ASN A 348 -10.79 -18.07 -19.33
CA ASN A 348 -11.60 -16.86 -19.14
C ASN A 348 -11.71 -16.03 -20.41
N LYS A 349 -11.06 -16.43 -21.53
CA LYS A 349 -11.06 -15.71 -22.80
C LYS A 349 -10.62 -14.26 -22.61
N ILE A 350 -9.49 -14.06 -21.94
CA ILE A 350 -8.88 -12.74 -21.73
C ILE A 350 -8.29 -12.26 -23.07
N ASP A 351 -8.56 -11.01 -23.44
CA ASP A 351 -8.11 -10.43 -24.69
C ASP A 351 -6.77 -9.69 -24.54
N GLU A 352 -6.52 -9.09 -23.37
CA GLU A 352 -5.33 -8.27 -23.08
C GLU A 352 -4.91 -8.44 -21.62
N ALA A 353 -3.61 -8.29 -21.34
CA ALA A 353 -3.08 -8.32 -19.99
C ALA A 353 -2.25 -7.07 -19.67
N LEU A 354 -2.32 -6.59 -18.43
CA LEU A 354 -1.54 -5.49 -17.90
C LEU A 354 -0.83 -5.94 -16.63
N VAL A 355 0.49 -5.82 -16.56
CA VAL A 355 1.25 -5.90 -15.31
C VAL A 355 1.37 -4.47 -14.78
N LEU A 356 0.76 -4.21 -13.62
CA LEU A 356 0.69 -2.87 -13.03
C LEU A 356 1.09 -2.90 -11.56
N TYR A 357 2.20 -2.26 -11.26
CA TYR A 357 2.76 -2.21 -9.92
C TYR A 357 3.29 -0.82 -9.57
N SER A 358 3.25 -0.44 -8.30
CA SER A 358 4.13 0.61 -7.82
C SER A 358 5.59 0.16 -7.90
N VAL A 359 6.51 1.10 -8.13
CA VAL A 359 7.95 0.78 -8.18
C VAL A 359 8.38 0.06 -6.91
N ALA A 360 8.02 0.61 -5.74
CA ALA A 360 8.41 0.06 -4.44
C ALA A 360 7.98 -1.40 -4.24
N ASN A 361 6.76 -1.75 -4.66
CA ASN A 361 6.26 -3.12 -4.56
C ASN A 361 6.89 -4.02 -5.64
N PHE A 362 7.01 -3.56 -6.89
CA PHE A 362 7.60 -4.35 -7.96
C PHE A 362 9.01 -4.83 -7.63
N VAL A 363 9.85 -3.95 -7.10
CA VAL A 363 11.27 -4.26 -6.82
C VAL A 363 11.46 -5.16 -5.60
N THR A 364 10.45 -5.28 -4.72
CA THR A 364 10.52 -6.05 -3.48
C THR A 364 9.66 -7.32 -3.47
N ASP A 365 8.63 -7.42 -4.32
CA ASP A 365 7.70 -8.55 -4.33
C ASP A 365 8.40 -9.86 -4.73
N SER A 366 8.30 -10.85 -3.86
CA SER A 366 8.84 -12.20 -4.08
C SER A 366 7.87 -13.13 -4.81
N ASN A 367 6.65 -12.70 -5.09
CA ASN A 367 5.59 -13.53 -5.67
C ASN A 367 5.43 -13.35 -7.18
N LEU A 368 6.16 -12.42 -7.81
CA LEU A 368 6.11 -12.20 -9.26
C LEU A 368 6.57 -13.42 -10.08
N PHE A 369 7.14 -14.47 -9.46
CA PHE A 369 7.40 -15.74 -10.13
C PHE A 369 6.13 -16.37 -10.73
N VAL A 370 4.95 -16.03 -10.24
CA VAL A 370 3.64 -16.44 -10.80
C VAL A 370 3.52 -16.07 -12.28
N LEU A 371 4.11 -14.94 -12.70
CA LEU A 371 4.19 -14.53 -14.11
C LEU A 371 4.92 -15.55 -15.00
N GLY A 372 5.79 -16.38 -14.43
CA GLY A 372 6.54 -17.39 -15.15
C GLY A 372 6.01 -18.82 -14.98
N MET A 373 4.89 -19.02 -14.28
CA MET A 373 4.26 -20.34 -14.11
C MET A 373 3.56 -20.77 -15.40
N LYS A 374 3.71 -22.10 -15.73
CA LYS A 374 3.07 -22.75 -16.88
C LYS A 374 1.81 -23.47 -16.47
#